data_f0efb229171ef06f4c86305e0d0b85f1
#
_entry.id   f0efb229171ef06f4c86305e0d0b85f1
#
_cell.length_a   1.000
_cell.length_b   1.000
_cell.length_c   1.000
_cell.angle_alpha   90.00
_cell.angle_beta   90.00
_cell.angle_gamma   90.00
#
_symmetry.space_group_name_H-M   'P 1'
#
loop_
_entity.id
_entity.type
_entity.pdbx_description
1 polymer ?
#
loop_
_entity_poly.entity_id
_entity_poly.type
_entity_poly.pdbx_seq_one_letter_code
_entity_poly.pdbx_strand_id
1 'polypeptide(L)'
;AKNFFYTDIYPELVKDSSIRLVIVVPLSKVDYYRQTFKEPHVVFEPLDIVSEPWFGRFLAEIAFNSLGTITIRFKQKLEYWRYHKFFRYLFKRAINMILGPITPLREIIRWLDGFVAIDPQVAELLDRYKPDIVLAPDIVFPLDRIFLRAAKRKGYFVIGLTRSWDNLTSKGVIQILPDKLILHTSRMKKQAIELVGMRADQIVVTGPPDYDKYFKPITATKEEFCKKWGIPLGRRLVLFAPFYDDYTGSAIIMMNALTRAISDGKLPQDVYFLMRYRPATPEIPDSLLEPSDHFTITKPCSLYFKVKNRTQAPKKDWEFSPEDADLLVQSIMFSDVIINTFSTLTIDAAAMDKPTIGVRFDADTTCLPQNSVLKIADAHDHYRELERAGGVRLVHDMNELIKGIADYLEHPESNHEGRERMKKEQIEFTDGLNGKRAADFIRAELDRVIMSSAKNNHVT
;
A
#
# COMPACT_ATOMS: atom_id res chain seq x y z
N ALA A 1 -6.67 2.79 7.80
CA ALA A 1 -6.48 2.35 9.20
C ALA A 1 -5.06 1.85 9.44
N LYS A 2 -4.54 0.91 8.62
CA LYS A 2 -3.25 0.24 8.82
C LYS A 2 -2.09 1.22 9.11
N ASN A 3 -1.90 2.24 8.26
CA ASN A 3 -0.76 3.16 8.36
C ASN A 3 -0.90 4.22 9.47
N PHE A 4 -1.98 4.20 10.23
CA PHE A 4 -2.19 5.11 11.34
C PHE A 4 -2.33 4.35 12.66
N PHE A 5 -3.30 3.44 12.76
CA PHE A 5 -3.60 2.71 14.00
C PHE A 5 -2.58 1.64 14.36
N TYR A 6 -2.03 0.95 13.35
CA TYR A 6 -1.10 -0.18 13.55
C TYR A 6 0.36 0.22 13.29
N THR A 7 0.65 1.52 13.42
CA THR A 7 1.98 2.12 13.40
C THR A 7 2.17 2.94 14.64
N ASP A 8 3.37 3.43 14.90
CA ASP A 8 3.64 4.26 16.08
C ASP A 8 3.02 5.66 16.01
N ILE A 9 2.35 6.04 14.90
CA ILE A 9 1.68 7.35 14.82
C ILE A 9 0.59 7.49 15.86
N TYR A 10 -0.37 6.56 15.90
CA TYR A 10 -1.48 6.62 16.83
C TYR A 10 -1.03 6.52 18.29
N PRO A 11 -0.27 5.50 18.71
CA PRO A 11 0.23 5.39 20.08
C PRO A 11 1.01 6.62 20.56
N GLU A 12 1.81 7.22 19.68
CA GLU A 12 2.59 8.41 20.04
C GLU A 12 1.69 9.66 20.20
N LEU A 13 0.66 9.82 19.39
CA LEU A 13 -0.28 10.95 19.52
C LEU A 13 -1.15 10.85 20.77
N VAL A 14 -1.61 9.66 21.13
CA VAL A 14 -2.48 9.47 22.29
C VAL A 14 -1.75 9.48 23.65
N LYS A 15 -0.40 9.46 23.67
CA LYS A 15 0.36 9.68 24.89
C LYS A 15 0.14 11.08 25.47
N ASP A 16 -0.17 12.05 24.62
CA ASP A 16 -0.44 13.42 25.02
C ASP A 16 -1.95 13.62 25.22
N SER A 17 -2.41 13.59 26.47
CA SER A 17 -3.80 13.75 26.84
C SER A 17 -4.37 15.15 26.57
N SER A 18 -3.54 16.14 26.26
CA SER A 18 -3.97 17.48 25.84
C SER A 18 -4.49 17.49 24.39
N ILE A 19 -4.13 16.49 23.59
CA ILE A 19 -4.58 16.32 22.21
C ILE A 19 -5.89 15.54 22.18
N ARG A 20 -6.97 16.18 21.76
CA ARG A 20 -8.24 15.48 21.47
C ARG A 20 -8.23 14.97 20.04
N LEU A 21 -8.28 13.66 19.86
CA LEU A 21 -8.38 13.05 18.54
C LEU A 21 -9.83 12.75 18.17
N VAL A 22 -10.31 13.31 17.06
CA VAL A 22 -11.60 12.96 16.46
C VAL A 22 -11.33 12.17 15.19
N ILE A 23 -11.64 10.88 15.21
CA ILE A 23 -11.33 9.97 14.13
C ILE A 23 -12.61 9.56 13.41
N VAL A 24 -12.72 9.95 12.15
CA VAL A 24 -13.87 9.63 11.32
C VAL A 24 -13.66 8.27 10.67
N VAL A 25 -14.58 7.36 10.91
CA VAL A 25 -14.52 5.98 10.43
C VAL A 25 -15.81 5.58 9.71
N PRO A 26 -15.76 4.60 8.78
CA PRO A 26 -16.99 4.06 8.19
C PRO A 26 -17.95 3.54 9.27
N LEU A 27 -19.24 3.82 9.11
CA LEU A 27 -20.28 3.38 10.03
C LEU A 27 -20.22 1.87 10.33
N SER A 28 -19.87 1.05 9.33
CA SER A 28 -19.74 -0.40 9.47
C SER A 28 -18.61 -0.85 10.42
N LYS A 29 -17.67 0.03 10.76
CA LYS A 29 -16.47 -0.29 11.55
C LYS A 29 -16.41 0.45 12.89
N VAL A 30 -17.33 1.37 13.16
CA VAL A 30 -17.24 2.25 14.33
C VAL A 30 -17.21 1.49 15.65
N ASP A 31 -18.03 0.44 15.78
CA ASP A 31 -18.09 -0.36 17.00
C ASP A 31 -16.78 -1.13 17.24
N TYR A 32 -16.17 -1.65 16.17
CA TYR A 32 -14.86 -2.28 16.25
C TYR A 32 -13.79 -1.30 16.76
N TYR A 33 -13.72 -0.09 16.21
CA TYR A 33 -12.72 0.88 16.65
C TYR A 33 -12.95 1.36 18.07
N ARG A 34 -14.20 1.61 18.48
CA ARG A 34 -14.55 1.98 19.86
C ARG A 34 -14.22 0.89 20.88
N GLN A 35 -14.32 -0.38 20.50
CA GLN A 35 -13.98 -1.51 21.37
C GLN A 35 -12.48 -1.76 21.46
N THR A 36 -11.76 -1.47 20.38
CA THR A 36 -10.32 -1.74 20.27
C THR A 36 -9.46 -0.61 20.87
N PHE A 37 -9.89 0.64 20.67
CA PHE A 37 -9.14 1.83 21.10
C PHE A 37 -9.99 2.62 22.11
N LYS A 38 -9.55 2.65 23.37
CA LYS A 38 -10.38 3.08 24.51
C LYS A 38 -9.85 4.33 25.23
N GLU A 39 -8.92 5.06 24.63
CA GLU A 39 -8.36 6.26 25.21
C GLU A 39 -9.45 7.35 25.38
N PRO A 40 -9.59 7.98 26.58
CA PRO A 40 -10.73 8.86 26.90
C PRO A 40 -10.80 10.13 26.02
N HIS A 41 -9.68 10.60 25.49
CA HIS A 41 -9.59 11.79 24.63
C HIS A 41 -9.70 11.46 23.13
N VAL A 42 -9.99 10.19 22.77
CA VAL A 42 -10.22 9.75 21.40
C VAL A 42 -11.71 9.54 21.15
N VAL A 43 -12.23 10.21 20.12
CA VAL A 43 -13.63 10.12 19.71
C VAL A 43 -13.71 9.47 18.33
N PHE A 44 -14.50 8.43 18.19
CA PHE A 44 -14.78 7.79 16.89
C PHE A 44 -16.13 8.24 16.37
N GLU A 45 -16.12 9.03 15.29
CA GLU A 45 -17.31 9.50 14.60
C GLU A 45 -17.64 8.60 13.41
N PRO A 46 -18.85 8.02 13.40
CA PRO A 46 -19.29 7.26 12.26
C PRO A 46 -19.61 8.20 11.09
N LEU A 47 -19.14 7.81 9.90
CA LEU A 47 -19.56 8.46 8.67
C LEU A 47 -20.25 7.43 7.78
N ASP A 48 -21.43 7.76 7.30
CA ASP A 48 -22.10 6.96 6.28
C ASP A 48 -21.45 7.16 4.92
N ILE A 49 -21.89 6.40 3.92
CA ILE A 49 -21.30 6.44 2.59
C ILE A 49 -21.48 7.84 1.98
N VAL A 50 -20.41 8.60 1.98
CA VAL A 50 -20.35 9.89 1.29
C VAL A 50 -20.07 9.64 -0.19
N SER A 51 -20.89 10.19 -1.06
CA SER A 51 -20.71 10.09 -2.51
C SER A 51 -20.15 11.40 -3.06
N GLU A 52 -19.03 11.28 -3.78
CA GLU A 52 -18.52 12.41 -4.55
C GLU A 52 -19.59 12.90 -5.54
N PRO A 53 -19.90 14.23 -5.62
CA PRO A 53 -20.79 14.79 -6.64
C PRO A 53 -20.32 14.44 -8.06
N TRP A 54 -21.26 14.44 -9.03
CA TRP A 54 -20.91 14.04 -10.40
C TRP A 54 -19.75 14.84 -11.00
N PHE A 55 -19.73 16.16 -10.72
CA PHE A 55 -18.65 17.06 -11.18
C PHE A 55 -17.31 16.72 -10.52
N GLY A 56 -17.30 16.43 -9.23
CA GLY A 56 -16.10 15.93 -8.51
C GLY A 56 -15.59 14.61 -9.08
N ARG A 57 -16.50 13.66 -9.39
CA ARG A 57 -16.14 12.41 -10.06
C ARG A 57 -15.55 12.63 -11.45
N PHE A 58 -16.13 13.56 -12.22
CA PHE A 58 -15.59 13.91 -13.54
C PHE A 58 -14.18 14.49 -13.42
N LEU A 59 -13.97 15.47 -12.53
CA LEU A 59 -12.64 16.03 -12.28
C LEU A 59 -11.64 15.00 -11.79
N ALA A 60 -12.07 14.06 -10.93
CA ALA A 60 -11.22 12.97 -10.47
C ALA A 60 -10.79 12.05 -11.62
N GLU A 61 -11.68 11.77 -12.56
CA GLU A 61 -11.35 10.99 -13.77
C GLU A 61 -10.34 11.73 -14.65
N ILE A 62 -10.51 13.05 -14.84
CA ILE A 62 -9.54 13.90 -15.56
C ILE A 62 -8.19 13.90 -14.83
N ALA A 63 -8.18 14.18 -13.52
CA ALA A 63 -6.97 14.22 -12.71
C ALA A 63 -6.21 12.89 -12.72
N PHE A 64 -6.95 11.76 -12.62
CA PHE A 64 -6.34 10.43 -12.69
C PHE A 64 -5.64 10.20 -14.03
N ASN A 65 -6.29 10.57 -15.14
CA ASN A 65 -5.77 10.32 -16.48
C ASN A 65 -4.75 11.38 -16.95
N SER A 66 -4.64 12.53 -16.28
CA SER A 66 -3.69 13.60 -16.63
C SER A 66 -2.26 13.36 -16.15
N LEU A 67 -2.01 12.32 -15.33
CA LEU A 67 -0.64 12.01 -14.90
C LEU A 67 0.10 11.23 -15.98
N GLY A 68 1.19 11.78 -16.52
CA GLY A 68 1.95 11.26 -17.66
C GLY A 68 2.87 10.06 -17.35
N THR A 69 2.52 9.17 -16.40
CA THR A 69 3.31 8.01 -15.99
C THR A 69 3.01 6.75 -16.83
N ILE A 70 3.97 5.83 -16.88
CA ILE A 70 3.78 4.52 -17.53
C ILE A 70 2.65 3.75 -16.83
N THR A 71 2.62 3.82 -15.50
CA THR A 71 1.60 3.17 -14.68
C THR A 71 0.18 3.60 -15.04
N ILE A 72 -0.08 4.90 -15.22
CA ILE A 72 -1.41 5.38 -15.63
C ILE A 72 -1.77 4.90 -17.01
N ARG A 73 -0.83 4.97 -17.97
CA ARG A 73 -1.03 4.46 -19.33
C ARG A 73 -1.37 2.98 -19.36
N PHE A 74 -0.73 2.21 -18.50
CA PHE A 74 -1.01 0.78 -18.37
C PHE A 74 -2.40 0.54 -17.74
N LYS A 75 -2.78 1.26 -16.69
CA LYS A 75 -4.12 1.14 -16.09
C LYS A 75 -5.25 1.45 -17.08
N GLN A 76 -5.04 2.42 -17.99
CA GLN A 76 -5.97 2.69 -19.09
C GLN A 76 -6.09 1.48 -20.04
N LYS A 77 -4.94 0.86 -20.38
CA LYS A 77 -4.89 -0.33 -21.24
C LYS A 77 -5.52 -1.54 -20.56
N LEU A 78 -5.25 -1.72 -19.26
CA LEU A 78 -5.82 -2.79 -18.44
C LEU A 78 -7.36 -2.68 -18.37
N GLU A 79 -7.88 -1.47 -18.19
CA GLU A 79 -9.33 -1.22 -18.21
C GLU A 79 -9.94 -1.54 -19.58
N TYR A 80 -9.23 -1.18 -20.65
CA TYR A 80 -9.65 -1.53 -22.01
C TYR A 80 -9.71 -3.06 -22.21
N TRP A 81 -8.67 -3.78 -21.81
CA TRP A 81 -8.65 -5.24 -21.92
C TRP A 81 -9.80 -5.91 -21.13
N ARG A 82 -10.13 -5.34 -19.97
CA ARG A 82 -11.18 -5.91 -19.10
C ARG A 82 -12.61 -5.62 -19.61
N TYR A 83 -12.86 -4.43 -20.14
CA TYR A 83 -14.21 -3.96 -20.45
C TYR A 83 -14.46 -3.72 -21.94
N HIS A 84 -13.45 -3.80 -22.78
CA HIS A 84 -13.52 -3.59 -24.25
C HIS A 84 -14.13 -2.24 -24.68
N LYS A 85 -14.09 -1.20 -23.84
CA LYS A 85 -14.66 0.13 -24.12
C LYS A 85 -13.66 1.00 -24.89
N PHE A 86 -13.56 0.77 -26.20
CA PHE A 86 -12.56 1.39 -27.07
C PHE A 86 -12.60 2.93 -27.07
N PHE A 87 -13.76 3.55 -27.25
CA PHE A 87 -13.86 5.03 -27.24
C PHE A 87 -13.50 5.65 -25.90
N ARG A 88 -13.85 4.98 -24.79
CA ARG A 88 -13.43 5.42 -23.45
C ARG A 88 -11.92 5.32 -23.29
N TYR A 89 -11.31 4.28 -23.81
CA TYR A 89 -9.86 4.14 -23.82
C TYR A 89 -9.20 5.26 -24.63
N LEU A 90 -9.67 5.55 -25.84
CA LEU A 90 -9.16 6.63 -26.68
C LEU A 90 -9.28 7.99 -25.99
N PHE A 91 -10.42 8.27 -25.37
CA PHE A 91 -10.64 9.51 -24.60
C PHE A 91 -9.64 9.65 -23.47
N LYS A 92 -9.43 8.60 -22.65
CA LYS A 92 -8.44 8.61 -21.57
C LYS A 92 -7.02 8.78 -22.09
N ARG A 93 -6.68 8.14 -23.20
CA ARG A 93 -5.37 8.31 -23.86
C ARG A 93 -5.16 9.73 -24.37
N ALA A 94 -6.17 10.34 -24.97
CA ALA A 94 -6.10 11.74 -25.41
C ALA A 94 -5.86 12.68 -24.22
N ILE A 95 -6.59 12.49 -23.11
CA ILE A 95 -6.33 13.22 -21.85
C ILE A 95 -4.86 13.06 -21.44
N ASN A 96 -4.36 11.84 -21.37
CA ASN A 96 -2.98 11.58 -20.93
C ASN A 96 -1.94 12.22 -21.86
N MET A 97 -2.15 12.17 -23.17
CA MET A 97 -1.22 12.71 -24.16
C MET A 97 -1.22 14.24 -24.20
N ILE A 98 -2.41 14.85 -24.12
CA ILE A 98 -2.57 16.31 -24.24
C ILE A 98 -2.26 17.00 -22.91
N LEU A 99 -2.83 16.47 -21.82
CA LEU A 99 -2.80 17.12 -20.52
C LEU A 99 -1.61 16.65 -19.64
N GLY A 100 -1.10 15.47 -19.87
CA GLY A 100 0.00 14.91 -19.09
C GLY A 100 1.27 15.76 -19.08
N PRO A 101 1.71 16.31 -20.21
CA PRO A 101 2.88 17.18 -20.28
C PRO A 101 2.67 18.61 -19.74
N ILE A 102 1.41 19.05 -19.63
CA ILE A 102 1.07 20.46 -19.33
C ILE A 102 0.98 20.66 -17.83
N THR A 103 2.08 21.07 -17.20
CA THR A 103 2.14 21.33 -15.75
C THR A 103 1.09 22.37 -15.27
N PRO A 104 0.83 23.52 -15.97
CA PRO A 104 -0.18 24.48 -15.55
C PRO A 104 -1.60 23.93 -15.46
N LEU A 105 -1.90 22.85 -16.17
CA LEU A 105 -3.24 22.26 -16.16
C LEU A 105 -3.61 21.66 -14.79
N ARG A 106 -2.63 21.26 -14.01
CA ARG A 106 -2.86 20.77 -12.64
C ARG A 106 -3.51 21.86 -11.79
N GLU A 107 -3.08 23.09 -11.97
CA GLU A 107 -3.66 24.25 -11.25
C GLU A 107 -5.09 24.54 -11.73
N ILE A 108 -5.37 24.36 -13.03
CA ILE A 108 -6.74 24.48 -13.55
C ILE A 108 -7.65 23.41 -12.94
N ILE A 109 -7.20 22.16 -12.86
CA ILE A 109 -7.95 21.08 -12.21
C ILE A 109 -8.23 21.42 -10.74
N ARG A 110 -7.23 21.93 -10.02
CA ARG A 110 -7.36 22.37 -8.62
C ARG A 110 -8.31 23.53 -8.45
N TRP A 111 -8.23 24.52 -9.34
CA TRP A 111 -9.14 25.65 -9.36
C TRP A 111 -10.59 25.20 -9.63
N LEU A 112 -10.80 24.30 -10.61
CA LEU A 112 -12.12 23.72 -10.88
C LEU A 112 -12.64 22.89 -9.71
N ASP A 113 -11.79 22.17 -8.97
CA ASP A 113 -12.17 21.45 -7.75
C ASP A 113 -12.73 22.41 -6.68
N GLY A 114 -12.31 23.66 -6.72
CA GLY A 114 -12.89 24.74 -5.93
C GLY A 114 -14.41 24.91 -6.09
N PHE A 115 -15.03 24.50 -7.18
CA PHE A 115 -16.48 24.57 -7.43
C PHE A 115 -17.23 23.27 -7.12
N VAL A 116 -16.55 22.19 -6.75
CA VAL A 116 -17.22 20.95 -6.35
C VAL A 116 -17.95 21.15 -5.03
N ALA A 117 -19.19 20.75 -4.93
CA ALA A 117 -19.98 20.90 -3.69
C ALA A 117 -19.30 20.19 -2.50
N ILE A 118 -19.34 20.82 -1.34
CA ILE A 118 -18.93 20.23 -0.08
C ILE A 118 -20.03 19.28 0.40
N ASP A 119 -19.66 18.11 0.88
CA ASP A 119 -20.60 17.18 1.48
C ASP A 119 -21.13 17.73 2.81
N PRO A 120 -22.47 17.79 3.01
CA PRO A 120 -23.06 18.37 4.22
C PRO A 120 -22.66 17.66 5.52
N GLN A 121 -22.51 16.32 5.50
CA GLN A 121 -22.12 15.57 6.70
C GLN A 121 -20.68 15.92 7.12
N VAL A 122 -19.78 16.06 6.15
CA VAL A 122 -18.38 16.47 6.40
C VAL A 122 -18.33 17.92 6.89
N ALA A 123 -19.13 18.81 6.29
CA ALA A 123 -19.22 20.19 6.74
C ALA A 123 -19.71 20.29 8.18
N GLU A 124 -20.76 19.56 8.54
CA GLU A 124 -21.31 19.50 9.90
C GLU A 124 -20.29 18.96 10.91
N LEU A 125 -19.55 17.89 10.59
CA LEU A 125 -18.50 17.36 11.46
C LEU A 125 -17.42 18.42 11.73
N LEU A 126 -16.96 19.12 10.70
CA LEU A 126 -15.95 20.17 10.85
C LEU A 126 -16.48 21.37 11.68
N ASP A 127 -17.75 21.74 11.52
CA ASP A 127 -18.38 22.81 12.31
C ASP A 127 -18.60 22.42 13.78
N ARG A 128 -18.92 21.16 14.02
CA ARG A 128 -19.12 20.59 15.37
C ARG A 128 -17.82 20.53 16.16
N TYR A 129 -16.76 20.06 15.54
CA TYR A 129 -15.50 19.79 16.23
C TYR A 129 -14.50 20.95 16.15
N LYS A 130 -14.58 21.80 15.13
CA LYS A 130 -13.68 22.94 14.91
C LYS A 130 -12.22 22.58 15.14
N PRO A 131 -11.68 21.59 14.41
CA PRO A 131 -10.34 21.08 14.68
C PRO A 131 -9.27 22.16 14.41
N ASP A 132 -8.19 22.17 15.20
CA ASP A 132 -7.04 23.02 14.94
C ASP A 132 -6.30 22.57 13.68
N ILE A 133 -6.19 21.26 13.48
CA ILE A 133 -5.64 20.66 12.26
C ILE A 133 -6.51 19.49 11.78
N VAL A 134 -6.48 19.24 10.47
CA VAL A 134 -7.11 18.07 9.85
C VAL A 134 -6.02 17.18 9.26
N LEU A 135 -6.00 15.92 9.68
CA LEU A 135 -5.07 14.92 9.18
C LEU A 135 -5.75 14.01 8.15
N ALA A 136 -5.20 13.94 6.94
CA ALA A 136 -5.64 13.03 5.88
C ALA A 136 -4.61 11.88 5.73
N PRO A 137 -4.89 10.67 6.24
CA PRO A 137 -3.94 9.57 6.25
C PRO A 137 -3.74 8.90 4.88
N ASP A 138 -4.54 9.25 3.87
CA ASP A 138 -4.38 8.81 2.49
C ASP A 138 -4.91 9.86 1.50
N ILE A 139 -4.10 10.87 1.20
CA ILE A 139 -4.50 12.02 0.36
C ILE A 139 -5.01 11.68 -1.05
N VAL A 140 -4.82 10.44 -1.50
CA VAL A 140 -5.28 9.97 -2.82
C VAL A 140 -6.59 9.18 -2.73
N PHE A 141 -7.07 8.89 -1.53
CA PHE A 141 -8.30 8.13 -1.34
C PHE A 141 -9.54 9.07 -1.49
N PRO A 142 -10.64 8.61 -2.11
CA PRO A 142 -11.80 9.47 -2.35
C PRO A 142 -12.39 10.13 -1.11
N LEU A 143 -12.48 9.41 0.01
CA LEU A 143 -13.02 9.94 1.26
C LEU A 143 -12.14 11.05 1.84
N ASP A 144 -10.82 10.82 1.89
CA ASP A 144 -9.86 11.83 2.34
C ASP A 144 -9.94 13.08 1.48
N ARG A 145 -10.10 12.94 0.15
CA ARG A 145 -10.26 14.07 -0.77
C ARG A 145 -11.50 14.91 -0.45
N ILE A 146 -12.63 14.29 -0.10
CA ILE A 146 -13.86 14.99 0.28
C ILE A 146 -13.62 15.81 1.56
N PHE A 147 -12.94 15.22 2.55
CA PHE A 147 -12.54 15.93 3.78
C PHE A 147 -11.56 17.06 3.51
N LEU A 148 -10.51 16.81 2.72
CA LEU A 148 -9.52 17.81 2.33
C LEU A 148 -10.19 19.03 1.70
N ARG A 149 -11.14 18.81 0.78
CA ARG A 149 -11.90 19.89 0.13
C ARG A 149 -12.66 20.73 1.13
N ALA A 150 -13.41 20.10 2.02
CA ALA A 150 -14.18 20.80 3.04
C ALA A 150 -13.28 21.56 4.02
N ALA A 151 -12.23 20.91 4.51
CA ALA A 151 -11.28 21.50 5.44
C ALA A 151 -10.56 22.72 4.84
N LYS A 152 -10.04 22.61 3.63
CA LYS A 152 -9.35 23.72 2.97
C LYS A 152 -10.27 24.91 2.69
N ARG A 153 -11.52 24.68 2.30
CA ARG A 153 -12.48 25.77 2.08
C ARG A 153 -12.93 26.46 3.36
N LYS A 154 -12.94 25.73 4.47
CA LYS A 154 -13.23 26.30 5.80
C LYS A 154 -12.00 26.96 6.46
N GLY A 155 -10.84 26.95 5.79
CA GLY A 155 -9.61 27.57 6.28
C GLY A 155 -8.83 26.76 7.31
N TYR A 156 -9.16 25.48 7.50
CA TYR A 156 -8.40 24.60 8.40
C TYR A 156 -7.03 24.27 7.84
N PHE A 157 -6.05 24.15 8.72
CA PHE A 157 -4.72 23.66 8.37
C PHE A 157 -4.76 22.14 8.16
N VAL A 158 -4.20 21.68 7.06
CA VAL A 158 -4.32 20.30 6.64
C VAL A 158 -2.95 19.65 6.50
N ILE A 159 -2.76 18.51 7.14
CA ILE A 159 -1.60 17.64 6.97
C ILE A 159 -2.04 16.39 6.20
N GLY A 160 -1.37 16.10 5.09
CA GLY A 160 -1.60 14.89 4.30
C GLY A 160 -0.51 13.85 4.50
N LEU A 161 -0.87 12.57 4.40
CA LEU A 161 0.07 11.46 4.31
C LEU A 161 -0.18 10.66 3.04
N THR A 162 0.86 10.01 2.52
CA THR A 162 0.73 8.98 1.50
C THR A 162 0.68 7.61 2.16
N ARG A 163 -0.18 6.73 1.62
CA ARG A 163 -0.33 5.37 2.14
C ARG A 163 0.76 4.42 1.67
N SER A 164 1.29 4.63 0.47
CA SER A 164 2.17 3.70 -0.22
C SER A 164 3.20 4.42 -1.08
N TRP A 165 4.32 3.78 -1.28
CA TRP A 165 5.46 4.23 -2.06
C TRP A 165 5.15 4.55 -3.53
N ASP A 166 4.08 3.98 -4.08
CA ASP A 166 3.63 4.17 -5.47
C ASP A 166 2.60 5.28 -5.66
N ASN A 167 2.09 5.89 -4.58
CA ASN A 167 0.93 6.77 -4.66
C ASN A 167 1.09 7.93 -5.64
N LEU A 168 2.25 8.57 -5.66
CA LEU A 168 2.50 9.74 -6.50
C LEU A 168 2.62 9.43 -8.00
N THR A 169 2.95 8.17 -8.35
CA THR A 169 3.09 7.74 -9.75
C THR A 169 1.89 6.97 -10.27
N SER A 170 1.01 6.49 -9.38
CA SER A 170 -0.03 5.51 -9.74
C SER A 170 -1.47 5.94 -9.49
N LYS A 171 -1.71 7.09 -8.83
CA LYS A 171 -3.06 7.50 -8.38
C LYS A 171 -3.57 8.78 -9.05
N GLY A 172 -2.85 9.29 -10.03
CA GLY A 172 -3.20 10.52 -10.74
C GLY A 172 -2.72 11.80 -10.05
N VAL A 173 -3.14 12.94 -10.58
CA VAL A 173 -2.80 14.25 -10.02
C VAL A 173 -3.56 14.48 -8.72
N ILE A 174 -2.87 14.94 -7.68
CA ILE A 174 -3.50 15.34 -6.40
C ILE A 174 -4.29 16.65 -6.64
N GLN A 175 -5.60 16.55 -6.48
CA GLN A 175 -6.53 17.67 -6.77
C GLN A 175 -6.52 18.74 -5.69
N ILE A 176 -6.34 18.36 -4.42
CA ILE A 176 -6.35 19.28 -3.29
C ILE A 176 -5.03 19.11 -2.55
N LEU A 177 -4.23 20.18 -2.54
CA LEU A 177 -2.94 20.16 -1.84
C LEU A 177 -3.15 20.40 -0.34
N PRO A 178 -2.57 19.57 0.52
CA PRO A 178 -2.48 19.86 1.94
C PRO A 178 -1.49 21.01 2.20
N ASP A 179 -1.54 21.61 3.38
CA ASP A 179 -0.56 22.62 3.78
C ASP A 179 0.81 21.99 4.03
N LYS A 180 0.82 20.79 4.58
CA LYS A 180 2.01 19.96 4.74
C LYS A 180 1.75 18.53 4.26
N LEU A 181 2.77 17.90 3.69
CA LEU A 181 2.71 16.54 3.19
C LEU A 181 3.82 15.70 3.82
N ILE A 182 3.43 14.63 4.51
CA ILE A 182 4.33 13.63 5.07
C ILE A 182 4.55 12.55 4.01
N LEU A 183 5.80 12.30 3.67
CA LEU A 183 6.24 11.30 2.69
C LEU A 183 7.22 10.32 3.30
N HIS A 184 7.29 9.15 2.64
CA HIS A 184 8.15 8.07 3.11
C HIS A 184 9.63 8.33 2.85
N THR A 185 10.00 8.84 1.66
CA THR A 185 11.40 8.93 1.24
C THR A 185 11.71 10.24 0.50
N SER A 186 12.99 10.60 0.48
CA SER A 186 13.51 11.72 -0.29
C SER A 186 13.22 11.57 -1.79
N ARG A 187 13.14 10.33 -2.30
CA ARG A 187 12.70 10.05 -3.65
C ARG A 187 11.24 10.47 -3.88
N MET A 188 10.34 10.12 -2.97
CA MET A 188 8.95 10.56 -3.03
C MET A 188 8.83 12.09 -2.90
N LYS A 189 9.70 12.73 -2.10
CA LYS A 189 9.79 14.20 -2.04
C LYS A 189 10.10 14.80 -3.41
N LYS A 190 11.07 14.25 -4.13
CA LYS A 190 11.37 14.65 -5.52
C LYS A 190 10.16 14.47 -6.43
N GLN A 191 9.50 13.32 -6.37
CA GLN A 191 8.27 13.06 -7.13
C GLN A 191 7.13 14.05 -6.77
N ALA A 192 6.96 14.41 -5.50
CA ALA A 192 5.95 15.38 -5.09
C ALA A 192 6.23 16.78 -5.65
N ILE A 193 7.49 17.20 -5.72
CA ILE A 193 7.88 18.46 -6.34
C ILE A 193 7.62 18.39 -7.86
N GLU A 194 8.08 17.37 -8.55
CA GLU A 194 8.03 17.25 -10.01
C GLU A 194 6.62 16.90 -10.52
N LEU A 195 5.97 15.89 -9.94
CA LEU A 195 4.70 15.36 -10.42
C LEU A 195 3.47 16.05 -9.79
N VAL A 196 3.59 16.51 -8.56
CA VAL A 196 2.48 17.17 -7.85
C VAL A 196 2.60 18.68 -7.91
N GLY A 197 3.81 19.24 -7.93
CA GLY A 197 4.06 20.69 -7.93
C GLY A 197 3.99 21.31 -6.53
N MET A 198 4.24 20.53 -5.48
CA MET A 198 4.38 21.05 -4.12
C MET A 198 5.75 21.71 -3.90
N ARG A 199 5.79 22.74 -3.04
CA ARG A 199 7.05 23.36 -2.65
C ARG A 199 7.80 22.46 -1.64
N ALA A 200 9.12 22.53 -1.69
CA ALA A 200 9.98 21.72 -0.83
C ALA A 200 9.75 21.95 0.68
N ASP A 201 9.36 23.16 1.07
CA ASP A 201 9.06 23.56 2.46
C ASP A 201 7.72 23.01 2.98
N GLN A 202 6.84 22.57 2.09
CA GLN A 202 5.58 21.92 2.42
C GLN A 202 5.73 20.40 2.66
N ILE A 203 6.90 19.83 2.39
CA ILE A 203 7.11 18.38 2.39
C ILE A 203 8.12 17.99 3.47
N VAL A 204 7.70 17.04 4.32
CA VAL A 204 8.59 16.38 5.29
C VAL A 204 8.75 14.90 4.92
N VAL A 205 9.95 14.38 5.15
CA VAL A 205 10.26 12.95 4.99
C VAL A 205 10.44 12.33 6.36
N THR A 206 9.64 11.32 6.68
CA THR A 206 9.65 10.66 7.99
C THR A 206 10.01 9.18 7.92
N GLY A 207 10.11 8.61 6.75
CA GLY A 207 10.11 7.18 6.51
C GLY A 207 8.69 6.60 6.44
N PRO A 208 8.52 5.36 5.96
CA PRO A 208 7.25 4.65 5.96
C PRO A 208 6.92 4.08 7.34
N PRO A 209 5.90 4.57 8.07
CA PRO A 209 5.60 4.12 9.43
C PRO A 209 5.32 2.62 9.54
N ASP A 210 4.70 2.02 8.52
CA ASP A 210 4.39 0.59 8.48
C ASP A 210 5.63 -0.32 8.42
N TYR A 211 6.81 0.25 8.17
CA TYR A 211 8.06 -0.52 8.10
C TYR A 211 8.80 -0.59 9.43
N ASP A 212 8.42 0.17 10.45
CA ASP A 212 9.05 0.12 11.77
C ASP A 212 9.04 -1.29 12.38
N LYS A 213 8.01 -2.06 12.07
CA LYS A 213 7.86 -3.46 12.52
C LYS A 213 9.00 -4.39 12.07
N TYR A 214 9.69 -4.10 10.97
CA TYR A 214 10.83 -4.90 10.48
C TYR A 214 12.13 -4.60 11.21
N PHE A 215 12.18 -3.48 11.95
CA PHE A 215 13.35 -3.02 12.69
C PHE A 215 13.18 -3.10 14.22
N LYS A 216 12.02 -3.61 14.66
CA LYS A 216 11.74 -3.89 16.08
C LYS A 216 12.11 -5.32 16.43
N PRO A 217 12.49 -5.61 17.71
CA PRO A 217 12.73 -6.96 18.15
C PRO A 217 11.53 -7.88 17.91
N ILE A 218 11.78 -9.04 17.34
CA ILE A 218 10.77 -10.09 17.13
C ILE A 218 11.02 -11.16 18.18
N THR A 219 10.02 -11.46 19.00
CA THR A 219 10.11 -12.42 20.09
C THR A 219 9.78 -13.86 19.68
N ALA A 220 9.03 -14.03 18.57
CA ALA A 220 8.67 -15.36 18.07
C ALA A 220 9.88 -16.13 17.57
N THR A 221 9.90 -17.44 17.83
CA THR A 221 10.93 -18.35 17.32
C THR A 221 10.49 -19.02 16.02
N LYS A 222 11.47 -19.54 15.23
CA LYS A 222 11.16 -20.32 14.00
C LYS A 222 10.38 -21.58 14.34
N GLU A 223 10.67 -22.20 15.48
CA GLU A 223 10.00 -23.41 15.98
C GLU A 223 8.51 -23.14 16.27
N GLU A 224 8.19 -22.07 16.98
CA GLU A 224 6.80 -21.65 17.26
C GLU A 224 6.04 -21.36 15.98
N PHE A 225 6.66 -20.64 15.05
CA PHE A 225 6.10 -20.36 13.74
C PHE A 225 5.83 -21.64 12.94
N CYS A 226 6.79 -22.53 12.85
CA CYS A 226 6.65 -23.81 12.15
C CYS A 226 5.53 -24.66 12.78
N LYS A 227 5.48 -24.78 14.11
CA LYS A 227 4.43 -25.50 14.83
C LYS A 227 3.04 -24.93 14.54
N LYS A 228 2.90 -23.59 14.54
CA LYS A 228 1.63 -22.90 14.25
C LYS A 228 1.08 -23.26 12.87
N TRP A 229 1.94 -23.43 11.88
CA TRP A 229 1.56 -23.66 10.49
C TRP A 229 1.72 -25.09 10.01
N GLY A 230 2.03 -26.03 10.91
CA GLY A 230 2.23 -27.44 10.57
C GLY A 230 3.44 -27.66 9.65
N ILE A 231 4.45 -26.80 9.73
CA ILE A 231 5.68 -26.91 8.93
C ILE A 231 6.65 -27.84 9.67
N PRO A 232 7.19 -28.88 9.04
CA PRO A 232 8.19 -29.76 9.66
C PRO A 232 9.45 -28.96 10.05
N LEU A 233 9.98 -29.23 11.24
CA LEU A 233 11.21 -28.58 11.72
C LEU A 233 12.42 -28.98 10.87
N GLY A 234 13.41 -28.07 10.81
CA GLY A 234 14.65 -28.30 10.06
C GLY A 234 14.53 -28.07 8.55
N ARG A 235 13.37 -27.64 8.06
CA ARG A 235 13.17 -27.30 6.64
C ARG A 235 13.71 -25.91 6.29
N ARG A 236 14.25 -25.77 5.07
CA ARG A 236 14.52 -24.48 4.43
C ARG A 236 13.23 -23.96 3.83
N LEU A 237 12.82 -22.76 4.24
CA LEU A 237 11.51 -22.20 3.89
C LEU A 237 11.62 -21.27 2.69
N VAL A 238 10.79 -21.50 1.68
CA VAL A 238 10.61 -20.61 0.54
C VAL A 238 9.22 -19.99 0.61
N LEU A 239 9.15 -18.67 0.88
CA LEU A 239 7.88 -17.95 0.87
C LEU A 239 7.46 -17.68 -0.58
N PHE A 240 6.35 -18.24 -0.98
CA PHE A 240 5.73 -17.96 -2.27
C PHE A 240 4.50 -17.10 -2.09
N ALA A 241 4.57 -15.85 -2.52
CA ALA A 241 3.47 -14.89 -2.49
C ALA A 241 2.96 -14.62 -3.90
N PRO A 242 1.98 -15.39 -4.38
CA PRO A 242 1.42 -15.23 -5.71
C PRO A 242 0.68 -13.89 -5.83
N PHE A 243 0.69 -13.37 -7.05
CA PHE A 243 0.08 -12.09 -7.38
C PHE A 243 -1.42 -12.25 -7.67
N TYR A 244 -2.24 -11.29 -7.30
CA TYR A 244 -3.66 -11.03 -7.61
C TYR A 244 -4.67 -12.19 -7.77
N ASP A 245 -5.93 -11.86 -7.48
CA ASP A 245 -7.11 -12.72 -7.45
C ASP A 245 -7.43 -13.41 -8.80
N ASP A 246 -7.01 -12.81 -9.91
CA ASP A 246 -7.28 -13.30 -11.26
C ASP A 246 -6.19 -14.24 -11.79
N TYR A 247 -5.11 -14.50 -11.00
CA TYR A 247 -3.90 -15.24 -11.44
C TYR A 247 -3.72 -16.61 -10.77
N THR A 248 -4.76 -17.12 -10.15
CA THR A 248 -4.70 -18.42 -9.45
C THR A 248 -4.17 -19.55 -10.35
N GLY A 249 -4.47 -19.53 -11.65
CA GLY A 249 -3.97 -20.54 -12.60
C GLY A 249 -2.45 -20.60 -12.65
N SER A 250 -1.77 -19.47 -12.88
CA SER A 250 -0.30 -19.43 -12.89
C SER A 250 0.31 -19.81 -11.54
N ALA A 251 -0.30 -19.41 -10.42
CA ALA A 251 0.19 -19.77 -9.09
C ALA A 251 0.12 -21.27 -8.84
N ILE A 252 -0.96 -21.90 -9.25
CA ILE A 252 -1.15 -23.38 -9.15
C ILE A 252 -0.13 -24.11 -10.00
N ILE A 253 0.03 -23.72 -11.27
CA ILE A 253 0.99 -24.32 -12.20
C ILE A 253 2.41 -24.21 -11.64
N MET A 254 2.80 -23.01 -11.15
CA MET A 254 4.12 -22.84 -10.54
C MET A 254 4.29 -23.70 -9.31
N MET A 255 3.29 -23.76 -8.41
CA MET A 255 3.40 -24.54 -7.17
C MET A 255 3.56 -26.04 -7.45
N ASN A 256 2.75 -26.59 -8.36
CA ASN A 256 2.86 -27.98 -8.77
C ASN A 256 4.22 -28.28 -9.43
N ALA A 257 4.74 -27.37 -10.25
CA ALA A 257 6.05 -27.53 -10.86
C ALA A 257 7.19 -27.46 -9.83
N LEU A 258 7.09 -26.61 -8.82
CA LEU A 258 8.08 -26.48 -7.75
C LEU A 258 8.10 -27.71 -6.84
N THR A 259 6.95 -28.27 -6.48
CA THR A 259 6.88 -29.51 -5.69
C THR A 259 7.42 -30.71 -6.47
N ARG A 260 7.11 -30.80 -7.78
CA ARG A 260 7.72 -31.83 -8.66
C ARG A 260 9.24 -31.65 -8.76
N ALA A 261 9.75 -30.41 -8.77
CA ALA A 261 11.20 -30.17 -8.83
C ALA A 261 11.94 -30.74 -7.62
N ILE A 262 11.30 -30.80 -6.44
CA ILE A 262 11.85 -31.52 -5.27
C ILE A 262 11.87 -33.03 -5.53
N SER A 263 10.75 -33.61 -5.98
CA SER A 263 10.66 -35.04 -6.28
C SER A 263 11.64 -35.47 -7.38
N ASP A 264 11.88 -34.61 -8.36
CA ASP A 264 12.83 -34.82 -9.46
C ASP A 264 14.31 -34.64 -9.04
N GLY A 265 14.58 -34.21 -7.80
CA GLY A 265 15.93 -33.94 -7.32
C GLY A 265 16.56 -32.65 -7.87
N LYS A 266 15.77 -31.75 -8.50
CA LYS A 266 16.20 -30.43 -8.99
C LYS A 266 16.26 -29.39 -7.87
N LEU A 267 15.52 -29.60 -6.81
CA LEU A 267 15.57 -28.85 -5.55
C LEU A 267 15.90 -29.81 -4.40
N PRO A 268 16.56 -29.34 -3.36
CA PRO A 268 16.87 -30.17 -2.19
C PRO A 268 15.61 -30.66 -1.47
N GLN A 269 15.68 -31.88 -0.89
CA GLN A 269 14.55 -32.54 -0.20
C GLN A 269 14.10 -31.79 1.07
N ASP A 270 14.91 -30.95 1.64
CA ASP A 270 14.60 -30.16 2.83
C ASP A 270 13.91 -28.83 2.52
N VAL A 271 13.67 -28.53 1.24
CA VAL A 271 12.89 -27.33 0.83
C VAL A 271 11.42 -27.53 1.18
N TYR A 272 10.83 -26.46 1.71
CA TYR A 272 9.42 -26.41 2.05
C TYR A 272 8.82 -25.07 1.61
N PHE A 273 7.70 -25.08 0.91
CA PHE A 273 7.05 -23.88 0.40
C PHE A 273 5.96 -23.39 1.36
N LEU A 274 6.06 -22.11 1.76
CA LEU A 274 5.02 -21.39 2.47
C LEU A 274 4.28 -20.51 1.48
N MET A 275 3.12 -20.94 1.00
CA MET A 275 2.30 -20.17 0.08
C MET A 275 1.40 -19.22 0.85
N ARG A 276 1.51 -17.90 0.62
CA ARG A 276 0.75 -16.88 1.33
C ARG A 276 -0.10 -16.05 0.38
N TYR A 277 -1.40 -16.12 0.56
CA TYR A 277 -2.36 -15.33 -0.21
C TYR A 277 -2.66 -13.98 0.43
N ARG A 278 -3.21 -13.08 -0.39
CA ARG A 278 -3.80 -11.82 0.07
C ARG A 278 -5.20 -12.08 0.64
N PRO A 279 -5.70 -11.19 1.55
CA PRO A 279 -7.04 -11.34 2.13
C PRO A 279 -8.18 -11.46 1.13
N ALA A 280 -8.06 -10.80 -0.01
CA ALA A 280 -9.09 -10.76 -1.04
C ALA A 280 -9.00 -11.89 -2.08
N THR A 281 -7.95 -12.74 -2.00
CA THR A 281 -7.76 -13.83 -2.97
C THR A 281 -8.79 -14.93 -2.75
N PRO A 282 -9.47 -15.40 -3.81
CA PRO A 282 -10.35 -16.56 -3.73
C PRO A 282 -9.61 -17.78 -3.20
N GLU A 283 -10.33 -18.68 -2.54
CA GLU A 283 -9.74 -19.94 -2.11
C GLU A 283 -9.37 -20.78 -3.34
N ILE A 284 -8.13 -21.27 -3.35
CA ILE A 284 -7.76 -22.31 -4.32
C ILE A 284 -8.40 -23.60 -3.85
N PRO A 285 -9.16 -24.28 -4.70
CA PRO A 285 -9.61 -25.64 -4.40
C PRO A 285 -8.42 -26.56 -4.23
N ASP A 286 -8.38 -27.32 -3.13
CA ASP A 286 -7.29 -28.27 -2.85
C ASP A 286 -7.09 -29.27 -4.00
N SER A 287 -8.19 -29.61 -4.73
CA SER A 287 -8.16 -30.50 -5.90
C SER A 287 -7.31 -29.98 -7.08
N LEU A 288 -6.93 -28.71 -7.11
CA LEU A 288 -6.09 -28.14 -8.16
C LEU A 288 -4.60 -28.19 -7.84
N LEU A 289 -4.24 -28.43 -6.57
CA LEU A 289 -2.87 -28.63 -6.15
C LEU A 289 -2.56 -30.14 -6.09
N GLU A 290 -1.42 -30.52 -6.62
CA GLU A 290 -0.95 -31.90 -6.50
C GLU A 290 -0.61 -32.20 -5.03
N PRO A 291 -1.01 -33.36 -4.49
CA PRO A 291 -0.66 -33.75 -3.14
C PRO A 291 0.86 -33.72 -2.93
N SER A 292 1.32 -33.06 -1.88
CA SER A 292 2.73 -32.96 -1.54
C SER A 292 2.90 -32.59 -0.07
N ASP A 293 3.91 -33.20 0.58
CA ASP A 293 4.31 -32.89 1.96
C ASP A 293 5.31 -31.72 2.03
N HIS A 294 5.47 -30.96 0.94
CA HIS A 294 6.47 -29.91 0.83
C HIS A 294 5.89 -28.50 0.78
N PHE A 295 4.60 -28.33 1.05
CA PHE A 295 4.03 -26.99 1.12
C PHE A 295 2.90 -26.85 2.14
N THR A 296 2.68 -25.63 2.56
CA THR A 296 1.52 -25.22 3.35
C THR A 296 0.97 -23.90 2.79
N ILE A 297 -0.35 -23.73 2.87
CA ILE A 297 -1.03 -22.50 2.43
C ILE A 297 -1.47 -21.72 3.65
N THR A 298 -1.10 -20.44 3.71
CA THR A 298 -1.53 -19.54 4.76
C THR A 298 -2.36 -18.38 4.19
N LYS A 299 -3.37 -17.99 4.95
CA LYS A 299 -4.19 -16.80 4.65
C LYS A 299 -3.95 -15.74 5.71
N PRO A 300 -4.01 -14.46 5.33
CA PRO A 300 -4.01 -13.38 6.31
C PRO A 300 -5.17 -13.51 7.30
N CYS A 301 -4.90 -13.19 8.56
CA CYS A 301 -5.91 -13.08 9.61
C CYS A 301 -6.66 -11.75 9.47
N SER A 302 -7.54 -11.63 8.48
CA SER A 302 -8.24 -10.38 8.21
C SER A 302 -9.61 -10.35 8.87
N LEU A 303 -10.00 -9.17 9.36
CA LEU A 303 -11.32 -8.91 9.88
C LEU A 303 -12.26 -8.49 8.74
N TYR A 304 -13.42 -9.12 8.65
CA TYR A 304 -14.41 -8.84 7.62
C TYR A 304 -15.64 -8.18 8.21
N PHE A 305 -16.10 -7.07 7.61
CA PHE A 305 -17.24 -6.30 8.06
C PHE A 305 -18.39 -6.40 7.05
N LYS A 306 -19.62 -6.54 7.59
CA LYS A 306 -20.85 -6.50 6.78
C LYS A 306 -21.19 -5.06 6.44
N VAL A 307 -21.21 -4.73 5.15
CA VAL A 307 -21.67 -3.42 4.68
C VAL A 307 -23.18 -3.50 4.43
N LYS A 308 -23.97 -2.74 5.22
CA LYS A 308 -25.40 -2.57 4.97
C LYS A 308 -25.59 -1.68 3.73
N ASN A 309 -26.51 -2.05 2.84
CA ASN A 309 -26.99 -1.26 1.68
C ASN A 309 -26.01 -1.04 0.51
N ARG A 310 -25.46 -2.10 -0.06
CA ARG A 310 -24.90 -2.02 -1.42
C ARG A 310 -25.76 -2.83 -2.39
N THR A 311 -26.28 -2.15 -3.43
CA THR A 311 -26.97 -2.75 -4.59
C THR A 311 -26.01 -3.46 -5.55
N GLN A 312 -24.71 -3.42 -5.34
CA GLN A 312 -23.69 -4.18 -6.05
C GLN A 312 -23.06 -5.19 -5.11
N ALA A 313 -22.65 -6.36 -5.65
CA ALA A 313 -22.04 -7.45 -4.90
C ALA A 313 -21.04 -6.95 -3.86
N PRO A 314 -21.17 -7.39 -2.60
CA PRO A 314 -20.36 -6.84 -1.52
C PRO A 314 -18.89 -7.15 -1.78
N LYS A 315 -18.11 -6.15 -2.17
CA LYS A 315 -16.68 -6.20 -1.88
C LYS A 315 -16.63 -6.26 -0.35
N LYS A 316 -16.24 -7.41 0.20
CA LYS A 316 -16.07 -7.59 1.64
C LYS A 316 -15.19 -6.45 2.13
N ASP A 317 -15.73 -5.59 2.99
CA ASP A 317 -14.93 -4.58 3.66
C ASP A 317 -14.10 -5.31 4.72
N TRP A 318 -12.80 -5.14 4.68
CA TRP A 318 -11.86 -5.89 5.53
C TRP A 318 -10.79 -4.96 6.10
N GLU A 319 -10.25 -5.36 7.23
CA GLU A 319 -9.08 -4.74 7.87
C GLU A 319 -8.03 -5.81 8.17
N PHE A 320 -6.78 -5.42 8.16
CA PHE A 320 -5.72 -6.25 8.74
C PHE A 320 -5.92 -6.33 10.26
N SER A 321 -5.65 -7.50 10.84
CA SER A 321 -5.48 -7.60 12.28
C SER A 321 -4.01 -7.32 12.66
N PRO A 322 -3.72 -6.93 13.91
CA PRO A 322 -2.34 -6.86 14.40
C PRO A 322 -1.59 -8.18 14.22
N GLU A 323 -2.26 -9.30 14.46
CA GLU A 323 -1.70 -10.65 14.28
C GLU A 323 -1.30 -10.93 12.83
N ASP A 324 -1.99 -10.34 11.85
CA ASP A 324 -1.62 -10.50 10.43
C ASP A 324 -0.34 -9.74 10.10
N ALA A 325 -0.11 -8.59 10.73
CA ALA A 325 1.14 -7.83 10.58
C ALA A 325 2.32 -8.63 11.13
N ASP A 326 2.18 -9.21 12.33
CA ASP A 326 3.20 -10.05 12.95
C ASP A 326 3.46 -11.31 12.12
N LEU A 327 2.40 -11.94 11.62
CA LEU A 327 2.50 -13.12 10.76
C LEU A 327 3.24 -12.81 9.45
N LEU A 328 3.02 -11.65 8.86
CA LEU A 328 3.75 -11.24 7.66
C LEU A 328 5.24 -11.10 7.97
N VAL A 329 5.59 -10.41 9.07
CA VAL A 329 6.98 -10.23 9.50
C VAL A 329 7.65 -11.58 9.75
N GLN A 330 6.99 -12.47 10.49
CA GLN A 330 7.49 -13.83 10.77
C GLN A 330 7.65 -14.66 9.49
N SER A 331 6.69 -14.59 8.58
CA SER A 331 6.77 -15.30 7.28
C SER A 331 7.99 -14.88 6.47
N ILE A 332 8.33 -13.59 6.48
CA ILE A 332 9.53 -13.07 5.80
C ILE A 332 10.79 -13.46 6.57
N MET A 333 10.80 -13.24 7.89
CA MET A 333 11.96 -13.46 8.74
C MET A 333 12.45 -14.91 8.71
N PHE A 334 11.52 -15.87 8.80
CA PHE A 334 11.85 -17.28 8.89
C PHE A 334 12.02 -17.96 7.53
N SER A 335 11.69 -17.27 6.44
CA SER A 335 11.96 -17.77 5.09
C SER A 335 13.41 -17.51 4.66
N ASP A 336 13.96 -18.48 3.93
CA ASP A 336 15.32 -18.42 3.39
C ASP A 336 15.32 -17.73 2.01
N VAL A 337 14.25 -17.94 1.21
CA VAL A 337 14.06 -17.30 -0.11
C VAL A 337 12.62 -16.81 -0.24
N ILE A 338 12.40 -15.69 -0.92
CA ILE A 338 11.08 -15.14 -1.18
C ILE A 338 10.83 -15.09 -2.69
N ILE A 339 9.68 -15.60 -3.13
CA ILE A 339 9.23 -15.55 -4.51
C ILE A 339 7.99 -14.67 -4.59
N ASN A 340 8.04 -13.64 -5.41
CA ASN A 340 6.88 -12.81 -5.70
C ASN A 340 6.88 -12.29 -7.15
N THR A 341 5.79 -11.67 -7.53
CA THR A 341 5.59 -11.08 -8.87
C THR A 341 5.65 -9.55 -8.80
N PHE A 342 6.70 -8.99 -8.19
CA PHE A 342 6.84 -7.55 -7.94
C PHE A 342 5.65 -6.95 -7.16
N SER A 343 5.77 -6.92 -5.88
CA SER A 343 4.79 -6.31 -4.98
C SER A 343 5.52 -5.54 -3.88
N THR A 344 4.78 -4.90 -3.01
CA THR A 344 5.32 -4.29 -1.78
C THR A 344 6.17 -5.28 -0.98
N LEU A 345 5.85 -6.58 -1.03
CA LEU A 345 6.62 -7.63 -0.38
C LEU A 345 8.11 -7.66 -0.79
N THR A 346 8.45 -7.18 -1.99
CA THR A 346 9.84 -7.03 -2.41
C THR A 346 10.62 -6.06 -1.51
N ILE A 347 9.98 -4.95 -1.12
CA ILE A 347 10.58 -3.97 -0.22
C ILE A 347 10.58 -4.50 1.22
N ASP A 348 9.50 -5.20 1.61
CA ASP A 348 9.39 -5.86 2.90
C ASP A 348 10.53 -6.89 3.09
N ALA A 349 10.80 -7.68 2.06
CA ALA A 349 11.91 -8.64 2.01
C ALA A 349 13.29 -7.96 2.10
N ALA A 350 13.47 -6.85 1.36
CA ALA A 350 14.71 -6.07 1.40
C ALA A 350 14.93 -5.44 2.79
N ALA A 351 13.87 -5.03 3.50
CA ALA A 351 13.97 -4.53 4.87
C ALA A 351 14.67 -5.52 5.80
N MET A 352 14.46 -6.82 5.58
CA MET A 352 15.04 -7.92 6.36
C MET A 352 16.20 -8.64 5.64
N ASP A 353 16.74 -8.05 4.60
CA ASP A 353 17.84 -8.58 3.77
C ASP A 353 17.59 -10.00 3.23
N LYS A 354 16.34 -10.30 2.84
CA LYS A 354 15.97 -11.64 2.34
C LYS A 354 16.16 -11.76 0.84
N PRO A 355 16.82 -12.84 0.36
CA PRO A 355 16.91 -13.15 -1.06
C PRO A 355 15.53 -13.19 -1.71
N THR A 356 15.37 -12.47 -2.82
CA THR A 356 14.05 -12.31 -3.45
C THR A 356 14.14 -12.62 -4.94
N ILE A 357 13.22 -13.47 -5.41
CA ILE A 357 13.03 -13.80 -6.81
C ILE A 357 11.77 -13.10 -7.32
N GLY A 358 11.93 -12.33 -8.38
CA GLY A 358 10.85 -11.66 -9.10
C GLY A 358 10.45 -12.43 -10.36
N VAL A 359 9.23 -12.96 -10.37
CA VAL A 359 8.72 -13.73 -11.53
C VAL A 359 8.36 -12.80 -12.68
N ARG A 360 8.91 -13.06 -13.87
CA ARG A 360 8.75 -12.31 -15.10
C ARG A 360 8.24 -13.19 -16.26
N PHE A 361 7.37 -14.13 -15.97
CA PHE A 361 6.72 -14.98 -16.97
C PHE A 361 5.33 -15.38 -16.54
N ASP A 362 4.53 -15.78 -17.51
CA ASP A 362 3.21 -16.34 -17.31
C ASP A 362 3.33 -17.86 -17.34
N ALA A 363 3.13 -18.55 -16.22
CA ALA A 363 3.14 -20.01 -16.17
C ALA A 363 1.90 -20.58 -16.88
N ASP A 364 0.78 -19.86 -16.83
CA ASP A 364 -0.39 -20.10 -17.68
C ASP A 364 -0.26 -19.26 -18.96
N THR A 365 0.18 -19.89 -20.04
CA THR A 365 0.34 -19.24 -21.34
C THR A 365 -1.00 -18.91 -22.02
N THR A 366 -2.11 -19.42 -21.52
CA THR A 366 -3.48 -19.15 -22.01
C THR A 366 -4.14 -17.98 -21.29
N CYS A 367 -3.48 -17.38 -20.31
CA CYS A 367 -4.02 -16.31 -19.51
C CYS A 367 -4.38 -15.07 -20.34
N LEU A 368 -5.47 -14.42 -19.97
CA LEU A 368 -5.91 -13.19 -20.63
C LEU A 368 -4.87 -12.07 -20.38
N PRO A 369 -4.73 -11.10 -21.33
CA PRO A 369 -3.73 -10.02 -21.20
C PRO A 369 -3.81 -9.22 -19.89
N GLN A 370 -5.01 -9.05 -19.33
CA GLN A 370 -5.22 -8.37 -18.04
C GLN A 370 -4.75 -9.20 -16.85
N ASN A 371 -4.48 -10.49 -17.05
CA ASN A 371 -4.04 -11.45 -16.05
C ASN A 371 -2.56 -11.82 -16.22
N SER A 372 -1.87 -11.29 -17.18
CA SER A 372 -0.48 -11.58 -17.47
C SER A 372 0.46 -10.94 -16.43
N VAL A 373 1.20 -11.77 -15.70
CA VAL A 373 2.24 -11.34 -14.76
C VAL A 373 3.31 -10.52 -15.48
N LEU A 374 3.77 -11.00 -16.64
CA LEU A 374 4.79 -10.34 -17.45
C LEU A 374 4.35 -8.92 -17.87
N LYS A 375 3.14 -8.77 -18.42
CA LYS A 375 2.64 -7.46 -18.86
C LYS A 375 2.48 -6.47 -17.71
N ILE A 376 2.11 -6.96 -16.53
CA ILE A 376 1.93 -6.12 -15.34
C ILE A 376 3.28 -5.69 -14.78
N ALA A 377 4.24 -6.59 -14.69
CA ALA A 377 5.56 -6.30 -14.17
C ALA A 377 6.27 -5.20 -14.96
N ASP A 378 6.18 -5.22 -16.31
CA ASP A 378 6.85 -4.23 -17.18
C ASP A 378 6.19 -2.84 -17.17
N ALA A 379 4.99 -2.73 -16.65
CA ALA A 379 4.11 -1.60 -16.89
C ALA A 379 3.98 -0.61 -15.73
N HIS A 380 4.81 -0.73 -14.69
CA HIS A 380 4.75 0.14 -13.53
C HIS A 380 6.07 0.90 -13.31
N ASP A 381 6.00 2.23 -13.22
CA ASP A 381 7.18 3.08 -12.96
C ASP A 381 7.92 2.64 -11.71
N HIS A 382 7.18 2.36 -10.65
CA HIS A 382 7.74 1.96 -9.36
C HIS A 382 8.40 0.57 -9.37
N TYR A 383 7.96 -0.38 -10.19
CA TYR A 383 8.64 -1.69 -10.32
C TYR A 383 9.99 -1.57 -11.03
N ARG A 384 10.08 -0.70 -12.04
CA ARG A 384 11.36 -0.42 -12.71
C ARG A 384 12.41 0.16 -11.77
N GLU A 385 11.98 0.90 -10.75
CA GLU A 385 12.87 1.44 -9.74
C GLU A 385 13.44 0.33 -8.85
N LEU A 386 12.61 -0.64 -8.44
CA LEU A 386 13.06 -1.82 -7.69
C LEU A 386 14.06 -2.66 -8.50
N GLU A 387 13.82 -2.81 -9.80
CA GLU A 387 14.75 -3.52 -10.69
C GLU A 387 16.11 -2.83 -10.77
N ARG A 388 16.13 -1.50 -10.93
CA ARG A 388 17.37 -0.72 -10.99
C ARG A 388 18.19 -0.84 -9.71
N ALA A 389 17.55 -1.03 -8.57
CA ALA A 389 18.25 -1.26 -7.31
C ALA A 389 19.06 -2.57 -7.33
N GLY A 390 18.66 -3.57 -8.14
CA GLY A 390 19.40 -4.81 -8.33
C GLY A 390 19.34 -5.78 -7.15
N GLY A 391 18.35 -5.60 -6.24
CA GLY A 391 18.15 -6.45 -5.06
C GLY A 391 17.25 -7.66 -5.29
N VAL A 392 16.76 -7.84 -6.53
CA VAL A 392 15.84 -8.92 -6.91
C VAL A 392 16.44 -9.70 -8.08
N ARG A 393 16.44 -11.01 -7.99
CA ARG A 393 16.74 -11.88 -9.12
C ARG A 393 15.50 -12.04 -9.99
N LEU A 394 15.57 -11.59 -11.24
CA LEU A 394 14.48 -11.77 -12.20
C LEU A 394 14.60 -13.13 -12.86
N VAL A 395 13.46 -13.80 -13.05
CA VAL A 395 13.38 -15.11 -13.71
C VAL A 395 12.29 -15.10 -14.78
N HIS A 396 12.59 -15.70 -15.94
CA HIS A 396 11.79 -15.60 -17.14
C HIS A 396 11.14 -16.92 -17.57
N ASP A 397 11.44 -18.00 -16.86
CA ASP A 397 10.80 -19.30 -17.01
C ASP A 397 10.93 -20.16 -15.72
N MET A 398 10.31 -21.33 -15.73
CA MET A 398 10.33 -22.26 -14.60
C MET A 398 11.72 -22.82 -14.30
N ASN A 399 12.59 -23.01 -15.28
CA ASN A 399 13.93 -23.53 -15.05
C ASN A 399 14.80 -22.48 -14.36
N GLU A 400 14.70 -21.21 -14.80
CA GLU A 400 15.36 -20.09 -14.12
C GLU A 400 14.84 -19.91 -12.68
N LEU A 401 13.54 -20.11 -12.44
CA LEU A 401 12.95 -20.04 -11.11
C LEU A 401 13.52 -21.13 -10.19
N ILE A 402 13.51 -22.38 -10.64
CA ILE A 402 14.05 -23.53 -9.88
C ILE A 402 15.54 -23.30 -9.59
N LYS A 403 16.32 -22.93 -10.61
CA LYS A 403 17.74 -22.61 -10.44
C LYS A 403 17.96 -21.44 -9.49
N GLY A 404 17.13 -20.39 -9.58
CA GLY A 404 17.21 -19.22 -8.72
C GLY A 404 16.98 -19.55 -7.26
N ILE A 405 16.04 -20.47 -6.96
CA ILE A 405 15.81 -20.97 -5.60
C ILE A 405 17.05 -21.71 -5.11
N ALA A 406 17.57 -22.67 -5.87
CA ALA A 406 18.74 -23.45 -5.49
C ALA A 406 19.95 -22.56 -5.20
N ASP A 407 20.26 -21.63 -6.13
CA ASP A 407 21.37 -20.69 -5.99
C ASP A 407 21.26 -19.81 -4.74
N TYR A 408 20.08 -19.29 -4.42
CA TYR A 408 19.87 -18.46 -3.22
C TYR A 408 19.88 -19.25 -1.90
N LEU A 409 19.50 -20.53 -1.93
CA LEU A 409 19.62 -21.41 -0.78
C LEU A 409 21.09 -21.75 -0.45
N GLU A 410 21.98 -21.70 -1.45
CA GLU A 410 23.42 -21.92 -1.29
C GLU A 410 24.19 -20.59 -1.06
N HIS A 411 23.73 -19.50 -1.72
CA HIS A 411 24.37 -18.19 -1.72
C HIS A 411 23.39 -17.08 -1.37
N PRO A 412 22.89 -17.01 -0.12
CA PRO A 412 21.90 -16.01 0.30
C PRO A 412 22.43 -14.58 0.27
N GLU A 413 23.74 -14.38 0.28
CA GLU A 413 24.40 -13.06 0.15
C GLU A 413 24.30 -12.47 -1.25
N SER A 414 23.98 -13.29 -2.27
CA SER A 414 23.82 -12.79 -3.65
C SER A 414 22.79 -11.68 -3.72
N ASN A 415 23.10 -10.62 -4.47
CA ASN A 415 22.29 -9.40 -4.58
C ASN A 415 22.12 -8.58 -3.26
N HIS A 416 22.89 -8.84 -2.23
CA HIS A 416 22.85 -8.08 -0.95
C HIS A 416 23.00 -6.57 -1.15
N GLU A 417 23.99 -6.12 -1.91
CA GLU A 417 24.19 -4.69 -2.20
C GLU A 417 22.96 -4.05 -2.86
N GLY A 418 22.27 -4.79 -3.73
CA GLY A 418 21.04 -4.34 -4.36
C GLY A 418 19.90 -4.22 -3.35
N ARG A 419 19.79 -5.15 -2.40
CA ARG A 419 18.81 -5.07 -1.30
C ARG A 419 19.09 -3.88 -0.39
N GLU A 420 20.36 -3.59 -0.08
CA GLU A 420 20.74 -2.40 0.71
C GLU A 420 20.41 -1.10 -0.04
N ARG A 421 20.68 -1.02 -1.37
CA ARG A 421 20.23 0.14 -2.17
C ARG A 421 18.72 0.29 -2.16
N MET A 422 17.96 -0.80 -2.31
CA MET A 422 16.51 -0.79 -2.26
C MET A 422 15.99 -0.32 -0.89
N LYS A 423 16.57 -0.80 0.20
CA LYS A 423 16.27 -0.39 1.57
C LYS A 423 16.45 1.13 1.73
N LYS A 424 17.60 1.65 1.30
CA LYS A 424 17.90 3.08 1.34
C LYS A 424 16.94 3.93 0.51
N GLU A 425 16.57 3.48 -0.68
CA GLU A 425 15.72 4.25 -1.61
C GLU A 425 14.23 4.18 -1.28
N GLN A 426 13.74 3.07 -0.70
CA GLN A 426 12.32 2.84 -0.47
C GLN A 426 11.88 2.97 0.99
N ILE A 427 12.82 2.86 1.94
CA ILE A 427 12.53 2.95 3.38
C ILE A 427 13.23 4.18 3.99
N GLU A 428 14.46 4.47 3.59
CA GLU A 428 15.32 5.58 4.00
C GLU A 428 15.84 5.47 5.45
N PHE A 429 14.94 5.40 6.45
CA PHE A 429 15.29 5.24 7.86
C PHE A 429 14.98 3.84 8.35
N THR A 430 15.95 3.20 8.98
CA THR A 430 15.89 1.79 9.39
C THR A 430 16.02 1.62 10.92
N ASP A 431 15.76 2.67 11.68
CA ASP A 431 15.85 2.69 13.14
C ASP A 431 14.54 2.35 13.86
N GLY A 432 13.46 2.03 13.11
CA GLY A 432 12.17 1.68 13.67
C GLY A 432 11.39 2.84 14.28
N LEU A 433 11.72 4.09 13.93
CA LEU A 433 11.15 5.31 14.50
C LEU A 433 10.39 6.18 13.49
N ASN A 434 9.98 5.62 12.34
CA ASN A 434 9.30 6.36 11.28
C ASN A 434 7.93 6.89 11.73
N GLY A 435 7.17 6.06 12.42
CA GLY A 435 5.87 6.45 12.99
C GLY A 435 6.00 7.53 14.06
N LYS A 436 7.03 7.42 14.92
CA LYS A 436 7.33 8.44 15.91
C LYS A 436 7.69 9.78 15.25
N ARG A 437 8.56 9.79 14.21
CA ARG A 437 8.90 11.01 13.47
C ARG A 437 7.67 11.69 12.87
N ALA A 438 6.75 10.89 12.32
CA ALA A 438 5.51 11.42 11.77
C ALA A 438 4.63 12.04 12.88
N ALA A 439 4.49 11.37 14.02
CA ALA A 439 3.75 11.89 15.17
C ALA A 439 4.36 13.16 15.75
N ASP A 440 5.69 13.20 15.92
CA ASP A 440 6.42 14.37 16.39
C ASP A 440 6.23 15.58 15.46
N PHE A 441 6.27 15.35 14.15
CA PHE A 441 5.99 16.40 13.16
C PHE A 441 4.55 16.92 13.27
N ILE A 442 3.56 16.02 13.40
CA ILE A 442 2.15 16.39 13.54
C ILE A 442 1.96 17.24 14.80
N ARG A 443 2.55 16.89 15.93
CA ARG A 443 2.51 17.68 17.18
C ARG A 443 3.14 19.06 17.00
N ALA A 444 4.30 19.12 16.41
CA ALA A 444 4.99 20.40 16.18
C ALA A 444 4.17 21.36 15.28
N GLU A 445 3.50 20.83 14.25
CA GLU A 445 2.61 21.66 13.43
C GLU A 445 1.32 22.07 14.17
N LEU A 446 0.78 21.20 15.04
CA LEU A 446 -0.37 21.52 15.89
C LEU A 446 -0.01 22.68 16.83
N ASP A 447 1.08 22.60 17.55
CA ASP A 447 1.56 23.66 18.46
C ASP A 447 1.75 25.00 17.70
N ARG A 448 2.34 24.94 16.49
CA ARG A 448 2.54 26.09 15.64
C ARG A 448 1.21 26.77 15.24
N VAL A 449 0.22 25.98 14.87
CA VAL A 449 -1.11 26.47 14.47
C VAL A 449 -1.82 27.12 15.66
N ILE A 450 -1.81 26.47 16.83
CA ILE A 450 -2.42 27.01 18.05
C ILE A 450 -1.78 28.34 18.46
N MET A 451 -0.44 28.41 18.48
CA MET A 451 0.29 29.65 18.82
C MET A 451 0.00 30.79 17.82
N SER A 452 -0.14 30.47 16.54
CA SER A 452 -0.48 31.44 15.50
C SER A 452 -1.90 32.01 15.69
N SER A 453 -2.87 31.14 16.01
CA SER A 453 -4.26 31.53 16.27
C SER A 453 -4.39 32.39 17.53
N ALA A 454 -3.64 32.07 18.60
CA ALA A 454 -3.63 32.85 19.83
C ALA A 454 -3.09 34.29 19.60
N LYS A 455 -2.03 34.44 18.80
CA LYS A 455 -1.49 35.76 18.44
C LYS A 455 -2.46 36.61 17.66
N ASN A 456 -3.21 36.03 16.73
CA ASN A 456 -4.17 36.75 15.91
C ASN A 456 -5.40 37.22 16.74
N ASN A 457 -5.80 36.50 17.78
CA ASN A 457 -6.89 36.87 18.68
C ASN A 457 -6.51 37.97 19.69
N HIS A 458 -5.23 38.27 19.88
CA HIS A 458 -4.75 39.37 20.74
C HIS A 458 -4.53 40.67 19.97
N VAL A 459 -4.65 40.67 18.63
CA VAL A 459 -4.45 41.85 17.78
C VAL A 459 -5.79 42.45 17.29
N THR A 460 -6.88 41.76 17.52
CA THR A 460 -8.26 42.25 17.26
C THR A 460 -8.92 42.71 18.54
#